data_1c52decd97d1c16ca120f27dfc5e6a88
#
_entry.id   1c52decd97d1c16ca120f27dfc5e6a88
#
_cell.length_a   1.000
_cell.length_b   1.000
_cell.length_c   1.000
_cell.angle_alpha   90.00
_cell.angle_beta   90.00
_cell.angle_gamma   90.00
#
_symmetry.space_group_name_H-M   'P 1'
#
loop_
_entity.id
_entity.type
_entity.pdbx_description
1 polymer ?
#
loop_
_entity_poly.entity_id
_entity_poly.type
_entity_poly.pdbx_seq_one_letter_code
_entity_poly.pdbx_strand_id
1 'polypeptide(L)'
;MRAVVTRVSHASVTIGGTINGRIGRGFLVLLGVGPHDTHETAVKLADKICNLRIFEDENQKMNLSLEQVGGSLLVVSQFTLYADTSSRRPGFSGAAKPDLAIPLYEDFMARCRERGFTVEHGEFGAKMEVDSLNHGPVTILFDTDRP
;
A
#
# COMPACT_ATOMS: atom_id res chain seq x y z
N MET A 1 9.50 -0.05 -7.42
CA MET A 1 8.56 -0.06 -6.27
C MET A 1 7.52 -1.13 -6.49
N ARG A 2 7.13 -1.82 -5.46
CA ARG A 2 6.08 -2.86 -5.51
C ARG A 2 5.00 -2.54 -4.51
N ALA A 3 3.75 -2.86 -4.87
CA ALA A 3 2.63 -2.71 -3.95
C ALA A 3 1.66 -3.87 -4.09
N VAL A 4 1.10 -4.26 -2.96
CA VAL A 4 -0.05 -5.16 -2.89
C VAL A 4 -1.21 -4.35 -2.37
N VAL A 5 -2.22 -4.15 -3.20
CA VAL A 5 -3.39 -3.32 -2.88
C VAL A 5 -4.59 -4.23 -2.68
N THR A 6 -5.14 -4.21 -1.49
CA THR A 6 -6.32 -5.00 -1.13
C THR A 6 -7.50 -4.07 -0.91
N ARG A 7 -8.61 -4.35 -1.59
CA ARG A 7 -9.87 -3.66 -1.34
C ARG A 7 -10.45 -4.17 -0.02
N VAL A 8 -10.68 -3.28 0.93
CA VAL A 8 -11.10 -3.66 2.28
C VAL A 8 -12.40 -2.98 2.69
N SER A 9 -13.18 -3.67 3.54
CA SER A 9 -14.28 -3.05 4.27
C SER A 9 -13.76 -2.30 5.49
N HIS A 10 -12.68 -2.76 6.08
CA HIS A 10 -11.92 -2.09 7.14
C HIS A 10 -10.52 -2.70 7.22
N ALA A 11 -9.58 -1.96 7.76
CA ALA A 11 -8.25 -2.44 8.09
C ALA A 11 -7.66 -1.63 9.24
N SER A 12 -6.74 -2.26 9.97
CA SER A 12 -6.02 -1.59 11.06
C SER A 12 -4.61 -2.16 11.20
N VAL A 13 -3.73 -1.38 11.79
CA VAL A 13 -2.38 -1.81 12.14
C VAL A 13 -2.13 -1.55 13.61
N THR A 14 -1.66 -2.58 14.31
CA THR A 14 -1.38 -2.57 15.75
C THR A 14 0.11 -2.69 15.98
N ILE A 15 0.65 -1.85 16.86
CA ILE A 15 2.04 -1.84 17.26
C ILE A 15 2.09 -1.87 18.79
N GLY A 16 2.75 -2.89 19.35
CA GLY A 16 2.86 -3.04 20.81
C GLY A 16 1.50 -3.07 21.52
N GLY A 17 0.50 -3.70 20.92
CA GLY A 17 -0.85 -3.80 21.47
C GLY A 17 -1.73 -2.58 21.28
N THR A 18 -1.22 -1.51 20.65
CA THR A 18 -1.97 -0.27 20.43
C THR A 18 -2.22 -0.08 18.93
N ILE A 19 -3.45 0.30 18.57
CA ILE A 19 -3.79 0.61 17.18
C ILE A 19 -3.10 1.90 16.77
N ASN A 20 -2.24 1.80 15.75
CA ASN A 20 -1.49 2.93 15.20
C ASN A 20 -2.25 3.64 14.06
N GLY A 21 -3.02 2.88 13.30
CA GLY A 21 -3.83 3.39 12.20
C GLY A 21 -5.00 2.48 11.92
N ARG A 22 -6.11 3.08 11.47
CA ARG A 22 -7.34 2.36 11.17
C ARG A 22 -8.09 3.08 10.05
N ILE A 23 -8.65 2.30 9.13
CA ILE A 23 -9.55 2.82 8.10
C ILE A 23 -10.82 1.96 8.04
N GLY A 24 -11.88 2.54 7.53
CA GLY A 24 -13.06 1.80 7.08
C GLY A 24 -12.85 1.36 5.63
N ARG A 25 -13.83 1.58 4.79
CA ARG A 25 -13.78 1.22 3.36
C ARG A 25 -12.61 1.89 2.65
N GLY A 26 -11.87 1.14 1.88
CA GLY A 26 -10.76 1.68 1.11
C GLY A 26 -9.75 0.63 0.70
N PHE A 27 -8.47 1.01 0.73
CA PHE A 27 -7.35 0.16 0.37
C PHE A 27 -6.40 -0.05 1.53
N LEU A 28 -6.03 -1.30 1.76
CA LEU A 28 -4.79 -1.64 2.44
C LEU A 28 -3.70 -1.73 1.38
N VAL A 29 -2.64 -0.93 1.54
CA VAL A 29 -1.50 -0.90 0.62
C VAL A 29 -0.26 -1.38 1.35
N LEU A 30 0.24 -2.55 0.98
CA LEU A 30 1.56 -3.01 1.39
C LEU A 30 2.55 -2.48 0.37
N LEU A 31 3.52 -1.67 0.80
CA LEU A 31 4.41 -0.93 -0.10
C LEU A 31 5.87 -1.28 0.13
N GLY A 32 6.53 -1.78 -0.91
CA GLY A 32 7.95 -2.08 -0.92
C GLY A 32 8.71 -1.12 -1.85
N VAL A 33 9.87 -0.67 -1.39
CA VAL A 33 10.74 0.24 -2.14
C VAL A 33 11.96 -0.53 -2.64
N GLY A 34 12.28 -0.38 -3.91
CA GLY A 34 13.46 -0.95 -4.54
C GLY A 34 14.63 0.04 -4.57
N PRO A 35 15.86 -0.45 -4.81
CA PRO A 35 17.06 0.39 -4.69
C PRO A 35 17.21 1.45 -5.78
N HIS A 36 16.45 1.36 -6.87
CA HIS A 36 16.52 2.32 -7.99
C HIS A 36 15.28 3.24 -8.06
N ASP A 37 14.39 3.15 -7.08
CA ASP A 37 13.19 3.96 -7.04
C ASP A 37 13.53 5.43 -6.71
N THR A 38 12.69 6.33 -7.21
CA THR A 38 12.84 7.77 -7.05
C THR A 38 11.54 8.38 -6.51
N HIS A 39 11.61 9.65 -6.15
CA HIS A 39 10.41 10.43 -5.80
C HIS A 39 9.35 10.32 -6.90
N GLU A 40 9.76 10.44 -8.17
CA GLU A 40 8.84 10.33 -9.30
C GLU A 40 8.16 8.95 -9.35
N THR A 41 8.90 7.88 -9.06
CA THR A 41 8.34 6.51 -8.97
C THR A 41 7.21 6.46 -7.94
N ALA A 42 7.45 7.04 -6.76
CA ALA A 42 6.47 7.05 -5.67
C ALA A 42 5.21 7.84 -6.04
N VAL A 43 5.38 9.02 -6.65
CA VAL A 43 4.25 9.87 -7.08
C VAL A 43 3.41 9.17 -8.15
N LYS A 44 4.05 8.59 -9.15
CA LYS A 44 3.34 7.88 -10.23
C LYS A 44 2.56 6.67 -9.71
N LEU A 45 3.18 5.90 -8.81
CA LEU A 45 2.51 4.74 -8.22
C LEU A 45 1.32 5.17 -7.35
N ALA A 46 1.49 6.22 -6.55
CA ALA A 46 0.40 6.75 -5.74
C ALA A 46 -0.78 7.17 -6.61
N ASP A 47 -0.53 7.90 -7.70
CA ASP A 47 -1.58 8.31 -8.62
C ASP A 47 -2.27 7.12 -9.26
N LYS A 48 -1.51 6.12 -9.68
CA LYS A 48 -2.06 4.91 -10.30
C LYS A 48 -2.97 4.14 -9.34
N ILE A 49 -2.56 4.00 -8.09
CA ILE A 49 -3.37 3.33 -7.07
C ILE A 49 -4.62 4.14 -6.73
N CYS A 50 -4.48 5.45 -6.54
CA CYS A 50 -5.63 6.31 -6.24
C CYS A 50 -6.66 6.36 -7.37
N ASN A 51 -6.23 6.13 -8.61
CA ASN A 51 -7.10 6.13 -9.78
C ASN A 51 -7.73 4.78 -10.09
N LEU A 52 -7.39 3.72 -9.35
CA LEU A 52 -8.00 2.40 -9.59
C LEU A 52 -9.52 2.46 -9.47
N ARG A 53 -10.18 1.84 -10.42
CA ARG A 53 -11.65 1.76 -10.49
C ARG A 53 -12.10 0.34 -10.18
N ILE A 54 -11.93 -0.07 -8.93
CA ILE A 54 -12.19 -1.46 -8.49
C ILE A 54 -13.28 -1.56 -7.43
N PHE A 55 -14.03 -0.49 -7.20
CA PHE A 55 -15.25 -0.57 -6.39
C PHE A 55 -16.46 -0.78 -7.28
N GLU A 56 -17.39 -1.60 -6.81
CA GLU A 56 -18.57 -1.95 -7.59
C GLU A 56 -19.52 -0.77 -7.72
N ASP A 57 -20.07 -0.59 -8.93
CA ASP A 57 -21.15 0.34 -9.20
C ASP A 57 -22.52 -0.32 -8.94
N GLU A 58 -23.60 0.38 -9.28
CA GLU A 58 -24.97 -0.12 -9.11
C GLU A 58 -25.27 -1.38 -9.94
N ASN A 59 -24.46 -1.65 -10.98
CA ASN A 59 -24.56 -2.85 -11.82
C ASN A 59 -23.62 -3.97 -11.37
N GLN A 60 -23.01 -3.83 -10.17
CA GLN A 60 -22.05 -4.77 -9.60
C GLN A 60 -20.80 -4.98 -10.45
N LYS A 61 -20.40 -3.95 -11.21
CA LYS A 61 -19.19 -3.95 -12.01
C LYS A 61 -18.12 -3.08 -11.36
N MET A 62 -16.88 -3.53 -11.42
CA MET A 62 -15.73 -2.72 -10.98
C MET A 62 -15.63 -1.49 -11.86
N ASN A 63 -15.99 -0.35 -11.33
CA ASN A 63 -16.09 0.90 -12.08
C ASN A 63 -15.77 2.15 -11.25
N LEU A 64 -16.06 2.14 -9.98
CA LEU A 64 -15.90 3.31 -9.13
C LEU A 64 -14.50 3.39 -8.53
N SER A 65 -13.97 4.61 -8.46
CA SER A 65 -12.68 4.90 -7.85
C SER A 65 -12.79 5.06 -6.33
N LEU A 66 -11.64 5.11 -5.68
CA LEU A 66 -11.53 5.36 -4.24
C LEU A 66 -12.22 6.68 -3.85
N GLU A 67 -12.04 7.73 -4.65
CA GLU A 67 -12.66 9.03 -4.42
C GLU A 67 -14.18 8.95 -4.47
N GLN A 68 -14.72 8.28 -5.48
CA GLN A 68 -16.16 8.16 -5.68
C GLN A 68 -16.87 7.44 -4.52
N VAL A 69 -16.18 6.53 -3.86
CA VAL A 69 -16.76 5.79 -2.72
C VAL A 69 -16.38 6.39 -1.36
N GLY A 70 -15.64 7.50 -1.36
CA GLY A 70 -15.20 8.15 -0.12
C GLY A 70 -14.25 7.30 0.71
N GLY A 71 -13.42 6.49 0.05
CA GLY A 71 -12.52 5.55 0.72
C GLY A 71 -11.24 6.20 1.23
N SER A 72 -10.56 5.48 2.09
CA SER A 72 -9.29 5.86 2.71
C SER A 72 -8.19 4.85 2.38
N LEU A 73 -6.94 5.19 2.68
CA LEU A 73 -5.80 4.29 2.52
C LEU A 73 -5.13 4.00 3.86
N LEU A 74 -4.80 2.73 4.08
CA LEU A 74 -3.87 2.31 5.14
C LEU A 74 -2.61 1.82 4.46
N VAL A 75 -1.50 2.54 4.64
CA VAL A 75 -0.23 2.25 3.98
C VAL A 75 0.75 1.65 4.98
N VAL A 76 1.26 0.47 4.67
CA VAL A 76 2.19 -0.26 5.53
C VAL A 76 3.44 -0.60 4.71
N SER A 77 4.61 -0.24 5.22
CA SER A 77 5.87 -0.58 4.57
C SER A 77 6.10 -2.10 4.61
N GLN A 78 6.53 -2.68 3.50
CA GLN A 78 6.66 -4.13 3.33
C GLN A 78 7.88 -4.45 2.46
N PHE A 79 9.09 -4.38 3.02
CA PHE A 79 10.32 -4.67 2.27
C PHE A 79 10.36 -6.11 1.76
N THR A 80 9.65 -7.02 2.42
CA THR A 80 9.58 -8.44 2.05
C THR A 80 8.94 -8.67 0.68
N LEU A 81 8.33 -7.66 0.06
CA LEU A 81 7.87 -7.74 -1.33
C LEU A 81 9.03 -7.91 -2.32
N TYR A 82 10.26 -7.62 -1.89
CA TYR A 82 11.48 -7.82 -2.65
C TYR A 82 12.24 -9.09 -2.22
N ALA A 83 11.56 -10.05 -1.63
CA ALA A 83 12.15 -11.30 -1.21
C ALA A 83 12.70 -12.09 -2.40
N ASP A 84 13.92 -12.62 -2.24
CA ASP A 84 14.46 -13.65 -3.10
C ASP A 84 14.16 -15.01 -2.46
N THR A 85 13.32 -15.79 -3.12
CA THR A 85 12.84 -17.08 -2.62
C THR A 85 13.54 -18.27 -3.32
N SER A 86 14.70 -18.05 -3.92
CA SER A 86 15.48 -19.11 -4.58
C SER A 86 15.94 -20.17 -3.58
N SER A 87 16.02 -19.86 -2.30
CA SER A 87 16.23 -20.82 -1.22
C SER A 87 15.06 -20.74 -0.22
N ARG A 88 14.96 -21.75 0.66
CA ARG A 88 13.86 -21.79 1.66
C ARG A 88 13.99 -20.69 2.72
N ARG A 89 15.19 -20.19 2.95
CA ARG A 89 15.41 -19.00 3.77
C ARG A 89 15.47 -17.81 2.81
N PRO A 90 14.42 -16.97 2.74
CA PRO A 90 14.40 -15.86 1.78
C PRO A 90 15.45 -14.81 2.11
N GLY A 91 16.01 -14.22 1.05
CA GLY A 91 16.91 -13.08 1.15
C GLY A 91 16.16 -11.79 0.83
N PHE A 92 16.63 -10.66 1.38
CA PHE A 92 15.96 -9.36 1.21
C PHE A 92 16.90 -8.27 0.70
N SER A 93 18.05 -8.66 0.14
CA SER A 93 19.03 -7.72 -0.41
C SER A 93 18.53 -6.94 -1.63
N GLY A 94 17.43 -7.39 -2.24
CA GLY A 94 16.78 -6.68 -3.34
C GLY A 94 15.94 -5.48 -2.92
N ALA A 95 15.68 -5.30 -1.63
CA ALA A 95 14.96 -4.14 -1.13
C ALA A 95 15.89 -2.95 -0.93
N ALA A 96 15.35 -1.72 -1.07
CA ALA A 96 16.07 -0.51 -0.71
C ALA A 96 16.36 -0.49 0.80
N LYS A 97 17.48 0.14 1.17
CA LYS A 97 17.83 0.36 2.56
C LYS A 97 16.97 1.49 3.16
N PRO A 98 16.85 1.55 4.50
CA PRO A 98 15.97 2.55 5.15
C PRO A 98 16.22 4.00 4.76
N ASP A 99 17.48 4.40 4.51
CA ASP A 99 17.83 5.77 4.13
C ASP A 99 17.21 6.20 2.80
N LEU A 100 16.93 5.27 1.89
CA LEU A 100 16.17 5.53 0.67
C LEU A 100 14.68 5.20 0.83
N ALA A 101 14.37 4.09 1.49
CA ALA A 101 13.02 3.58 1.59
C ALA A 101 12.09 4.50 2.39
N ILE A 102 12.56 5.03 3.53
CA ILE A 102 11.74 5.89 4.39
C ILE A 102 11.25 7.16 3.67
N PRO A 103 12.12 7.95 3.02
CA PRO A 103 11.66 9.12 2.28
C PRO A 103 10.67 8.81 1.16
N LEU A 104 10.87 7.71 0.44
CA LEU A 104 9.98 7.35 -0.67
C LEU A 104 8.64 6.79 -0.19
N TYR A 105 8.63 6.08 0.93
CA TYR A 105 7.40 5.68 1.61
C TYR A 105 6.60 6.91 2.04
N GLU A 106 7.27 7.92 2.59
CA GLU A 106 6.64 9.18 2.98
C GLU A 106 6.14 9.98 1.77
N ASP A 107 6.91 10.01 0.68
CA ASP A 107 6.52 10.67 -0.58
C ASP A 107 5.23 10.06 -1.16
N PHE A 108 5.14 8.74 -1.13
CA PHE A 108 3.92 8.03 -1.57
C PHE A 108 2.70 8.48 -0.76
N MET A 109 2.81 8.49 0.56
CA MET A 109 1.71 8.90 1.43
C MET A 109 1.37 10.38 1.26
N ALA A 110 2.38 11.24 1.14
CA ALA A 110 2.19 12.67 0.91
C ALA A 110 1.41 12.92 -0.37
N ARG A 111 1.73 12.20 -1.45
CA ARG A 111 0.99 12.32 -2.71
C ARG A 111 -0.46 11.91 -2.57
N CYS A 112 -0.74 10.85 -1.86
CA CYS A 112 -2.13 10.45 -1.60
C CYS A 112 -2.89 11.52 -0.83
N ARG A 113 -2.26 12.14 0.17
CA ARG A 113 -2.85 13.24 0.94
C ARG A 113 -3.08 14.49 0.11
N GLU A 114 -2.13 14.85 -0.77
CA GLU A 114 -2.29 15.97 -1.71
C GLU A 114 -3.52 15.80 -2.59
N ARG A 115 -3.87 14.57 -2.91
CA ARG A 115 -5.05 14.24 -3.70
C ARG A 115 -6.35 14.25 -2.89
N GLY A 116 -6.28 14.57 -1.60
CA GLY A 116 -7.42 14.72 -0.73
C GLY A 116 -7.83 13.48 0.05
N PHE A 117 -7.05 12.39 -0.02
CA PHE A 117 -7.37 11.16 0.70
C PHE A 117 -6.91 11.20 2.15
N THR A 118 -7.69 10.57 3.03
CA THR A 118 -7.25 10.21 4.37
C THR A 118 -6.27 9.04 4.26
N VAL A 119 -5.08 9.22 4.79
CA VAL A 119 -4.03 8.19 4.80
C VAL A 119 -3.63 7.89 6.23
N GLU A 120 -3.88 6.66 6.63
CA GLU A 120 -3.37 6.09 7.87
C GLU A 120 -2.19 5.20 7.55
N HIS A 121 -1.35 4.90 8.54
CA HIS A 121 -0.12 4.15 8.29
C HIS A 121 0.36 3.38 9.53
N GLY A 122 1.30 2.44 9.28
CA GLY A 122 2.10 1.83 10.31
C GLY A 122 3.32 2.69 10.63
N GLU A 123 4.32 2.05 11.22
CA GLU A 123 5.61 2.66 11.55
C GLU A 123 6.71 1.88 10.85
N PHE A 124 7.56 2.55 10.07
CA PHE A 124 8.63 1.90 9.33
C PHE A 124 9.57 1.16 10.28
N GLY A 125 9.84 -0.11 9.99
CA GLY A 125 10.75 -0.95 10.77
C GLY A 125 10.15 -1.53 12.05
N ALA A 126 8.95 -1.15 12.44
CA ALA A 126 8.31 -1.71 13.63
C ALA A 126 7.75 -3.11 13.34
N LYS A 127 7.64 -3.92 14.39
CA LYS A 127 6.85 -5.15 14.33
C LYS A 127 5.38 -4.77 14.41
N MET A 128 4.61 -5.16 13.41
CA MET A 128 3.21 -4.76 13.27
C MET A 128 2.30 -5.97 13.09
N GLU A 129 1.10 -5.87 13.64
CA GLU A 129 0.02 -6.78 13.33
C GLU A 129 -1.00 -6.03 12.46
N VAL A 130 -1.23 -6.53 11.25
CA VAL A 130 -2.13 -5.92 10.28
C VAL A 130 -3.40 -6.76 10.19
N ASP A 131 -4.52 -6.16 10.52
CA ASP A 131 -5.84 -6.78 10.43
C ASP A 131 -6.60 -6.16 9.26
N SER A 132 -7.26 -6.99 8.46
CA SER A 132 -8.02 -6.47 7.34
C SER A 132 -9.15 -7.42 6.96
N LEU A 133 -10.25 -6.83 6.51
CA LEU A 133 -11.35 -7.59 5.90
C LEU A 133 -11.32 -7.34 4.40
N ASN A 134 -10.75 -8.28 3.65
CA ASN A 134 -10.67 -8.23 2.21
C ASN A 134 -12.08 -8.40 1.62
N HIS A 135 -12.52 -7.38 0.90
CA HIS A 135 -13.87 -7.33 0.35
C HIS A 135 -13.87 -7.74 -1.12
N GLY A 136 -14.45 -8.89 -1.37
CA GLY A 136 -14.58 -9.41 -2.73
C GLY A 136 -14.25 -10.90 -2.89
N PRO A 137 -13.04 -11.40 -2.64
CA PRO A 137 -11.81 -10.69 -2.38
C PRO A 137 -11.26 -9.99 -3.64
N VAL A 138 -10.57 -8.88 -3.46
CA VAL A 138 -9.90 -8.16 -4.55
C VAL A 138 -8.53 -7.71 -4.09
N THR A 139 -7.50 -8.23 -4.75
CA THR A 139 -6.09 -7.94 -4.44
C THR A 139 -5.36 -7.70 -5.76
N ILE A 140 -4.71 -6.55 -5.89
CA ILE A 140 -4.03 -6.12 -7.11
C ILE A 140 -2.54 -5.94 -6.80
N LEU A 141 -1.70 -6.48 -7.68
CA LEU A 141 -0.25 -6.34 -7.59
C LEU A 141 0.24 -5.22 -8.51
N PHE A 142 1.16 -4.42 -7.99
CA PHE A 142 1.89 -3.42 -8.77
C PHE A 142 3.39 -3.68 -8.69
N ASP A 143 4.05 -3.57 -9.82
CA ASP A 143 5.50 -3.60 -9.92
C ASP A 143 5.91 -2.53 -10.95
N THR A 144 6.57 -1.47 -10.50
CA THR A 144 6.95 -0.35 -11.39
C THR A 144 8.02 -0.74 -12.40
N ASP A 145 8.75 -1.84 -12.16
CA ASP A 145 9.72 -2.38 -13.11
C ASP A 145 9.05 -3.27 -14.17
N ARG A 146 7.79 -3.62 -13.95
CA ARG A 146 6.97 -4.44 -14.85
C ARG A 146 5.57 -3.86 -14.96
N PRO A 147 5.45 -2.67 -15.54
CA PRO A 147 4.18 -1.94 -15.62
C PRO A 147 3.12 -2.64 -16.51
#